data_4da3e4a78d94bd0ea80be72e45a1589d
#
_entry.id   4da3e4a78d94bd0ea80be72e45a1589d
#
_cell.length_a   1.000
_cell.length_b   1.000
_cell.length_c   1.000
_cell.angle_alpha   90.00
_cell.angle_beta   90.00
_cell.angle_gamma   90.00
#
_symmetry.space_group_name_H-M   'P 1'
#
loop_
_entity.id
_entity.type
_entity.pdbx_description
1 polymer ?
#
loop_
_entity_poly.entity_id
_entity_poly.type
_entity_poly.pdbx_seq_one_letter_code
_entity_poly.pdbx_strand_id
1 'polypeptide(L)'
;MKQLGTVLNADFPAVALIHDEVPKHPVRVYQGDGIGVFTSEIKFQEKQDIMFASTVLEWFTKGGFEKLIIIDGITRPDKELTEGELYGVGSSNSAREDLRLAGVEPIQQGIVAGITGFLLGEGDRLGIDITALLAEASPVYPDARAAALAIEAVCELTGFEIPLTELLENAREIENSVREVFEKSTTMLPAPNDSEDNFTDPSFG
;
A
#
# COMPACT_ATOMS: atom_id res chain seq x y z
N MET A 1 12.47 7.93 14.00
CA MET A 1 11.16 7.79 14.68
C MET A 1 11.23 6.72 15.76
N LYS A 2 10.46 6.84 16.85
CA LYS A 2 10.40 5.87 17.94
C LYS A 2 9.12 5.04 17.82
N GLN A 3 9.22 3.71 17.95
CA GLN A 3 8.03 2.87 18.04
C GLN A 3 7.29 3.18 19.36
N LEU A 4 6.02 3.57 19.26
CA LEU A 4 5.15 3.83 20.40
C LEU A 4 4.45 2.57 20.88
N GLY A 5 4.05 1.72 19.95
CA GLY A 5 3.23 0.58 20.28
C GLY A 5 2.93 -0.32 19.08
N THR A 6 1.98 -1.19 19.33
CA THR A 6 1.52 -2.22 18.41
C THR A 6 0.01 -2.26 18.42
N VAL A 7 -0.61 -2.43 17.28
CA VAL A 7 -2.05 -2.71 17.18
C VAL A 7 -2.22 -4.22 17.24
N LEU A 8 -2.99 -4.69 18.21
CA LEU A 8 -3.31 -6.10 18.41
C LEU A 8 -4.80 -6.34 18.18
N ASN A 9 -5.10 -7.42 17.50
CA ASN A 9 -6.45 -7.90 17.30
C ASN A 9 -6.48 -9.42 17.31
N ALA A 10 -7.53 -10.00 17.89
CA ALA A 10 -7.67 -11.46 17.97
C ALA A 10 -7.82 -12.14 16.59
N ASP A 11 -8.27 -11.37 15.59
CA ASP A 11 -8.41 -11.85 14.22
C ASP A 11 -7.13 -11.69 13.38
N PHE A 12 -6.09 -11.05 13.90
CA PHE A 12 -4.82 -10.97 13.18
C PHE A 12 -4.12 -12.33 13.16
N PRO A 13 -3.40 -12.66 12.09
CA PRO A 13 -2.62 -13.88 12.05
C PRO A 13 -1.56 -13.87 13.16
N ALA A 14 -1.36 -15.01 13.80
CA ALA A 14 -0.35 -15.18 14.85
C ALA A 14 1.05 -15.29 14.21
N VAL A 15 1.59 -14.16 13.74
CA VAL A 15 2.90 -14.06 13.08
C VAL A 15 3.79 -13.03 13.76
N ALA A 16 5.08 -13.26 13.71
CA ALA A 16 6.10 -12.27 14.01
C ALA A 16 6.99 -12.09 12.78
N LEU A 17 7.29 -10.85 12.46
CA LEU A 17 8.23 -10.48 11.41
C LEU A 17 9.60 -10.29 12.02
N ILE A 18 10.63 -10.81 11.39
CA ILE A 18 12.00 -10.69 11.91
C ILE A 18 12.71 -9.59 11.12
N HIS A 19 13.05 -8.52 11.80
CA HIS A 19 13.85 -7.41 11.29
C HIS A 19 15.12 -7.30 12.13
N ASP A 20 16.26 -7.44 11.51
CA ASP A 20 17.57 -7.39 12.19
C ASP A 20 17.63 -8.32 13.41
N GLU A 21 17.23 -9.58 13.23
CA GLU A 21 17.18 -10.61 14.28
C GLU A 21 16.15 -10.32 15.40
N VAL A 22 15.39 -9.23 15.31
CA VAL A 22 14.41 -8.82 16.32
C VAL A 22 12.98 -9.13 15.86
N PRO A 23 12.19 -9.91 16.65
CA PRO A 23 10.80 -10.18 16.32
C PRO A 23 9.95 -8.91 16.53
N LYS A 24 9.13 -8.60 15.52
CA LYS A 24 8.22 -7.46 15.50
C LYS A 24 6.79 -7.93 15.21
N HIS A 25 5.83 -7.29 15.85
CA HIS A 25 4.44 -7.42 15.43
C HIS A 25 4.22 -6.78 14.05
N PRO A 26 3.31 -7.32 13.23
CA PRO A 26 3.10 -6.85 11.85
C PRO A 26 2.45 -5.46 11.77
N VAL A 27 1.72 -5.03 12.79
CA VAL A 27 1.04 -3.72 12.80
C VAL A 27 1.62 -2.87 13.92
N ARG A 28 2.27 -1.77 13.55
CA ARG A 28 3.04 -0.94 14.49
C ARG A 28 2.69 0.54 14.33
N VAL A 29 2.89 1.26 15.43
CA VAL A 29 2.72 2.72 15.50
C VAL A 29 4.04 3.35 15.89
N TYR A 30 4.44 4.35 15.12
CA TYR A 30 5.64 5.13 15.35
C TYR A 30 5.30 6.61 15.52
N GLN A 31 6.16 7.33 16.23
CA GLN A 31 6.07 8.77 16.39
C GLN A 31 7.44 9.42 16.36
N GLY A 32 7.51 10.65 15.87
CA GLY A 32 8.69 11.52 15.92
C GLY A 32 8.40 12.84 15.21
N ASP A 33 8.96 13.93 15.77
CA ASP A 33 9.01 15.26 15.13
C ASP A 33 7.70 15.74 14.47
N GLY A 34 6.57 15.61 15.18
CA GLY A 34 5.28 16.04 14.67
C GLY A 34 4.56 15.04 13.75
N ILE A 35 5.15 13.90 13.48
CA ILE A 35 4.58 12.81 12.66
C ILE A 35 4.21 11.60 13.53
N GLY A 36 3.04 11.02 13.26
CA GLY A 36 2.67 9.68 13.70
C GLY A 36 2.48 8.76 12.49
N VAL A 37 2.98 7.53 12.54
CA VAL A 37 2.87 6.57 11.44
C VAL A 37 2.28 5.28 11.93
N PHE A 38 1.18 4.85 11.29
CA PHE A 38 0.73 3.46 11.32
C PHE A 38 1.35 2.71 10.15
N THR A 39 1.92 1.55 10.42
CA THR A 39 2.40 0.66 9.37
C THR A 39 1.86 -0.74 9.57
N SER A 40 1.51 -1.40 8.46
CA SER A 40 1.11 -2.80 8.45
C SER A 40 1.93 -3.56 7.40
N GLU A 41 2.50 -4.67 7.82
CA GLU A 41 3.20 -5.61 6.94
C GLU A 41 2.37 -6.88 6.67
N ILE A 42 1.08 -6.85 7.02
CA ILE A 42 0.10 -7.88 6.68
C ILE A 42 -1.04 -7.26 5.87
N LYS A 43 -1.62 -8.07 4.99
CA LYS A 43 -2.87 -7.73 4.31
C LYS A 43 -4.04 -8.04 5.25
N PHE A 44 -4.89 -7.07 5.47
CA PHE A 44 -6.11 -7.25 6.24
C PHE A 44 -7.17 -8.03 5.45
N GLN A 45 -8.05 -8.71 6.18
CA GLN A 45 -9.27 -9.29 5.62
C GLN A 45 -10.38 -8.24 5.68
N GLU A 46 -11.33 -8.27 4.77
CA GLU A 46 -12.43 -7.29 4.68
C GLU A 46 -13.14 -7.03 6.03
N LYS A 47 -13.33 -8.08 6.83
CA LYS A 47 -13.94 -7.96 8.16
C LYS A 47 -13.10 -7.15 9.16
N GLN A 48 -11.81 -6.97 8.90
CA GLN A 48 -10.87 -6.25 9.77
C GLN A 48 -10.71 -4.79 9.37
N ASP A 49 -11.04 -4.45 8.12
CA ASP A 49 -10.83 -3.12 7.54
C ASP A 49 -11.50 -2.02 8.34
N ILE A 50 -12.80 -2.16 8.62
CA ILE A 50 -13.57 -1.15 9.35
C ILE A 50 -13.04 -0.97 10.78
N MET A 51 -12.72 -2.07 11.46
CA MET A 51 -12.23 -2.03 12.83
C MET A 51 -10.86 -1.37 12.91
N PHE A 52 -9.95 -1.72 12.01
CA PHE A 52 -8.64 -1.10 11.96
C PHE A 52 -8.74 0.38 11.59
N ALA A 53 -9.51 0.72 10.56
CA ALA A 53 -9.76 2.09 10.14
C ALA A 53 -10.36 2.94 11.28
N SER A 54 -11.32 2.38 12.04
CA SER A 54 -11.90 3.05 13.21
C SER A 54 -10.84 3.30 14.30
N THR A 55 -9.92 2.36 14.50
CA THR A 55 -8.79 2.53 15.45
C THR A 55 -7.86 3.67 15.01
N VAL A 56 -7.53 3.75 13.71
CA VAL A 56 -6.72 4.83 13.14
C VAL A 56 -7.43 6.17 13.33
N LEU A 57 -8.72 6.25 13.00
CA LEU A 57 -9.50 7.47 13.11
C LEU A 57 -9.63 7.95 14.56
N GLU A 58 -9.86 7.02 15.50
CA GLU A 58 -9.90 7.32 16.92
C GLU A 58 -8.56 7.87 17.43
N TRP A 59 -7.45 7.25 17.02
CA TRP A 59 -6.11 7.71 17.39
C TRP A 59 -5.81 9.07 16.78
N PHE A 60 -6.16 9.28 15.52
CA PHE A 60 -6.03 10.57 14.84
C PHE A 60 -6.77 11.67 15.59
N THR A 61 -8.06 11.45 15.90
CA THR A 61 -8.93 12.44 16.56
C THR A 61 -8.46 12.74 17.98
N LYS A 62 -8.07 11.71 18.76
CA LYS A 62 -7.59 11.88 20.14
C LYS A 62 -6.15 12.43 20.21
N GLY A 63 -5.35 12.18 19.19
CA GLY A 63 -3.95 12.60 19.13
C GLY A 63 -3.75 14.06 18.78
N GLY A 64 -4.80 14.77 18.36
CA GLY A 64 -4.73 16.18 17.97
C GLY A 64 -3.94 16.41 16.69
N PHE A 65 -3.94 15.43 15.78
CA PHE A 65 -3.32 15.56 14.47
C PHE A 65 -4.16 16.45 13.54
N GLU A 66 -3.50 17.22 12.71
CA GLU A 66 -4.15 18.16 11.77
C GLU A 66 -4.53 17.47 10.45
N LYS A 67 -3.69 16.56 9.96
CA LYS A 67 -3.89 15.87 8.68
C LYS A 67 -3.73 14.36 8.86
N LEU A 68 -4.56 13.59 8.16
CA LEU A 68 -4.40 12.15 8.00
C LEU A 68 -4.07 11.85 6.54
N ILE A 69 -2.87 11.36 6.28
CA ILE A 69 -2.43 10.96 4.96
C ILE A 69 -2.33 9.44 4.91
N ILE A 70 -2.94 8.85 3.91
CA ILE A 70 -2.94 7.41 3.66
C ILE A 70 -2.09 7.16 2.42
N ILE A 71 -1.16 6.23 2.49
CA ILE A 71 -0.41 5.73 1.35
C ILE A 71 -0.90 4.31 1.07
N ASP A 72 -1.38 4.08 -0.15
CA ASP A 72 -1.88 2.79 -0.58
C ASP A 72 -1.43 2.48 -2.01
N GLY A 73 -1.37 1.19 -2.35
CA GLY A 73 -0.99 0.73 -3.67
C GLY A 73 -2.21 0.38 -4.52
N ILE A 74 -2.21 0.83 -5.78
CA ILE A 74 -3.18 0.39 -6.78
C ILE A 74 -2.50 -0.40 -7.87
N THR A 75 -3.23 -1.38 -8.43
CA THR A 75 -2.77 -2.18 -9.56
C THR A 75 -3.63 -1.87 -10.76
N ARG A 76 -3.01 -1.58 -11.90
CA ARG A 76 -3.69 -1.42 -13.18
C ARG A 76 -3.32 -2.57 -14.10
N PRO A 77 -4.27 -3.49 -14.38
CA PRO A 77 -3.98 -4.70 -15.15
C PRO A 77 -3.64 -4.42 -16.62
N ASP A 78 -4.01 -3.24 -17.13
CA ASP A 78 -3.92 -2.91 -18.56
C ASP A 78 -2.66 -2.11 -18.91
N LYS A 79 -1.78 -1.85 -17.95
CA LYS A 79 -0.62 -0.99 -18.15
C LYS A 79 0.67 -1.71 -17.75
N GLU A 80 1.66 -1.68 -18.64
CA GLU A 80 3.01 -2.04 -18.26
C GLU A 80 3.54 -1.00 -17.26
N LEU A 81 4.07 -1.46 -16.11
CA LEU A 81 4.66 -0.61 -15.06
C LEU A 81 5.98 -0.01 -15.55
N THR A 82 5.94 0.89 -16.53
CA THR A 82 7.13 1.55 -17.08
C THR A 82 7.49 2.84 -16.36
N GLU A 83 6.47 3.60 -15.96
CA GLU A 83 6.61 4.82 -15.16
C GLU A 83 5.47 4.80 -14.13
N GLY A 84 5.80 4.72 -12.84
CA GLY A 84 4.80 4.73 -11.78
C GLY A 84 3.99 6.02 -11.80
N GLU A 85 2.69 5.92 -11.66
CA GLU A 85 1.79 7.06 -11.52
C GLU A 85 1.29 7.16 -10.09
N LEU A 86 1.06 8.38 -9.64
CA LEU A 86 0.51 8.68 -8.33
C LEU A 86 -0.81 9.43 -8.49
N TYR A 87 -1.83 8.91 -7.85
CA TYR A 87 -3.16 9.52 -7.82
C TYR A 87 -3.55 9.95 -6.41
N GLY A 88 -4.44 10.93 -6.33
CA GLY A 88 -4.91 11.45 -5.05
C GLY A 88 -6.42 11.45 -4.92
N VAL A 89 -6.90 11.21 -3.70
CA VAL A 89 -8.29 11.42 -3.29
C VAL A 89 -8.31 12.17 -1.98
N GLY A 90 -9.03 13.30 -1.93
CA GLY A 90 -9.23 14.08 -0.72
C GLY A 90 -10.68 14.04 -0.24
N SER A 91 -10.90 13.78 1.03
CA SER A 91 -12.24 13.73 1.65
C SER A 91 -12.92 15.09 1.71
N SER A 92 -12.16 16.17 1.80
CA SER A 92 -12.66 17.56 1.93
C SER A 92 -12.20 18.44 0.75
N ASN A 93 -12.74 19.65 0.67
CA ASN A 93 -12.27 20.65 -0.29
C ASN A 93 -10.81 21.06 -0.02
N SER A 94 -10.43 21.18 1.27
CA SER A 94 -9.08 21.48 1.68
C SER A 94 -8.09 20.39 1.23
N ALA A 95 -8.40 19.13 1.53
CA ALA A 95 -7.56 18.00 1.13
C ALA A 95 -7.41 17.88 -0.40
N ARG A 96 -8.46 18.17 -1.16
CA ARG A 96 -8.40 18.20 -2.64
C ARG A 96 -7.55 19.35 -3.17
N GLU A 97 -7.62 20.53 -2.55
CA GLU A 97 -6.79 21.66 -2.93
C GLU A 97 -5.31 21.41 -2.61
N ASP A 98 -5.02 20.84 -1.44
CA ASP A 98 -3.67 20.44 -1.06
C ASP A 98 -3.05 19.47 -2.09
N LEU A 99 -3.81 18.44 -2.51
CA LEU A 99 -3.39 17.51 -3.56
C LEU A 99 -3.09 18.22 -4.88
N ARG A 100 -3.94 19.16 -5.28
CA ARG A 100 -3.76 19.92 -6.51
C ARG A 100 -2.49 20.79 -6.46
N LEU A 101 -2.22 21.41 -5.32
CA LEU A 101 -1.01 22.22 -5.10
C LEU A 101 0.26 21.36 -5.10
N ALA A 102 0.17 20.14 -4.59
CA ALA A 102 1.25 19.16 -4.63
C ALA A 102 1.44 18.49 -6.01
N GLY A 103 0.63 18.85 -7.01
CA GLY A 103 0.72 18.29 -8.36
C GLY A 103 0.28 16.83 -8.49
N VAL A 104 -0.47 16.33 -7.52
CA VAL A 104 -0.99 14.95 -7.54
C VAL A 104 -2.25 14.88 -8.39
N GLU A 105 -2.30 13.92 -9.32
CA GLU A 105 -3.44 13.75 -10.22
C GLU A 105 -4.68 13.22 -9.46
N PRO A 106 -5.85 13.89 -9.56
CA PRO A 106 -7.04 13.48 -8.83
C PRO A 106 -7.76 12.32 -9.53
N ILE A 107 -8.25 11.35 -8.76
CA ILE A 107 -9.22 10.38 -9.26
C ILE A 107 -10.59 11.05 -9.36
N GLN A 108 -11.10 11.18 -10.59
CA GLN A 108 -12.41 11.80 -10.85
C GLN A 108 -13.58 10.88 -10.53
N GLN A 109 -13.45 9.60 -10.85
CA GLN A 109 -14.46 8.58 -10.61
C GLN A 109 -13.79 7.23 -10.37
N GLY A 110 -14.31 6.47 -9.42
CA GLY A 110 -13.78 5.16 -9.10
C GLY A 110 -14.34 4.61 -7.79
N ILE A 111 -13.83 3.46 -7.42
CA ILE A 111 -14.11 2.81 -6.14
C ILE A 111 -12.78 2.62 -5.43
N VAL A 112 -12.66 3.18 -4.24
CA VAL A 112 -11.58 2.90 -3.31
C VAL A 112 -12.13 1.99 -2.22
N ALA A 113 -11.55 0.81 -2.06
CA ALA A 113 -12.02 -0.20 -1.12
C ALA A 113 -11.14 -0.28 0.14
N GLY A 114 -11.52 -1.13 1.07
CA GLY A 114 -10.75 -1.44 2.25
C GLY A 114 -10.66 -0.28 3.26
N ILE A 115 -9.58 -0.27 4.00
CA ILE A 115 -9.28 0.74 5.03
C ILE A 115 -9.29 2.15 4.45
N THR A 116 -8.64 2.34 3.31
CA THR A 116 -8.53 3.63 2.62
C THR A 116 -9.91 4.17 2.23
N GLY A 117 -10.75 3.32 1.63
CA GLY A 117 -12.11 3.72 1.24
C GLY A 117 -12.97 4.09 2.42
N PHE A 118 -12.92 3.30 3.51
CA PHE A 118 -13.67 3.60 4.72
C PHE A 118 -13.22 4.92 5.36
N LEU A 119 -11.91 5.15 5.50
CA LEU A 119 -11.39 6.39 6.07
C LEU A 119 -11.76 7.63 5.25
N LEU A 120 -11.69 7.55 3.92
CA LEU A 120 -12.12 8.66 3.05
C LEU A 120 -13.61 8.97 3.22
N GLY A 121 -14.46 7.94 3.25
CA GLY A 121 -15.91 8.11 3.49
C GLY A 121 -16.22 8.70 4.86
N GLU A 122 -15.55 8.27 5.92
CA GLU A 122 -15.69 8.84 7.26
C GLU A 122 -15.13 10.28 7.32
N GLY A 123 -14.05 10.58 6.61
CA GLY A 123 -13.51 11.93 6.49
C GLY A 123 -14.53 12.90 5.89
N ASP A 124 -15.17 12.52 4.78
CA ASP A 124 -16.26 13.33 4.17
C ASP A 124 -17.45 13.50 5.14
N ARG A 125 -17.88 12.41 5.78
CA ARG A 125 -19.02 12.41 6.71
C ARG A 125 -18.77 13.27 7.95
N LEU A 126 -17.54 13.28 8.48
CA LEU A 126 -17.18 13.97 9.73
C LEU A 126 -16.56 15.35 9.50
N GLY A 127 -16.29 15.72 8.26
CA GLY A 127 -15.60 16.98 7.92
C GLY A 127 -14.12 16.97 8.34
N ILE A 128 -13.48 15.83 8.28
CA ILE A 128 -12.04 15.65 8.61
C ILE A 128 -11.24 15.61 7.31
N ASP A 129 -10.11 16.33 7.28
CA ASP A 129 -9.19 16.34 6.15
C ASP A 129 -8.39 15.05 6.09
N ILE A 130 -8.84 14.12 5.23
CA ILE A 130 -8.15 12.87 4.93
C ILE A 130 -7.71 12.88 3.48
N THR A 131 -6.43 12.60 3.25
CA THR A 131 -5.81 12.52 1.94
C THR A 131 -5.33 11.11 1.69
N ALA A 132 -5.73 10.49 0.59
CA ALA A 132 -5.17 9.22 0.12
C ALA A 132 -4.27 9.45 -1.08
N LEU A 133 -3.06 8.92 -1.01
CA LEU A 133 -2.07 8.84 -2.07
C LEU A 133 -2.05 7.40 -2.57
N LEU A 134 -2.46 7.21 -3.82
CA LEU A 134 -2.65 5.91 -4.44
C LEU A 134 -1.58 5.73 -5.52
N ALA A 135 -0.50 5.02 -5.19
CA ALA A 135 0.60 4.81 -6.10
C ALA A 135 0.39 3.55 -6.94
N GLU A 136 0.63 3.64 -8.24
CA GLU A 136 0.71 2.46 -9.09
C GLU A 136 1.89 1.58 -8.67
N ALA A 137 1.61 0.38 -8.19
CA ALA A 137 2.61 -0.51 -7.63
C ALA A 137 2.50 -1.92 -8.19
N SER A 138 3.62 -2.63 -8.22
CA SER A 138 3.64 -4.05 -8.58
C SER A 138 2.83 -4.87 -7.58
N PRO A 139 1.94 -5.78 -8.05
CA PRO A 139 1.24 -6.70 -7.16
C PRO A 139 2.12 -7.86 -6.68
N VAL A 140 3.32 -8.01 -7.23
CA VAL A 140 4.15 -9.21 -7.11
C VAL A 140 5.33 -9.00 -6.17
N TYR A 141 5.88 -7.79 -6.12
CA TYR A 141 7.05 -7.45 -5.30
C TYR A 141 6.91 -6.06 -4.67
N PRO A 142 7.64 -5.78 -3.58
CA PRO A 142 7.69 -4.45 -2.98
C PRO A 142 8.20 -3.43 -4.00
N ASP A 143 7.37 -2.45 -4.33
CA ASP A 143 7.69 -1.42 -5.34
C ASP A 143 8.11 -0.12 -4.64
N ALA A 144 9.41 0.07 -4.59
CA ALA A 144 9.94 1.23 -3.91
C ALA A 144 9.95 2.50 -4.76
N ARG A 145 9.77 2.40 -6.08
CA ARG A 145 9.52 3.58 -6.92
C ARG A 145 8.15 4.15 -6.59
N ALA A 146 7.14 3.26 -6.51
CA ALA A 146 5.80 3.66 -6.07
C ALA A 146 5.82 4.28 -4.66
N ALA A 147 6.58 3.68 -3.74
CA ALA A 147 6.76 4.23 -2.40
C ALA A 147 7.46 5.59 -2.41
N ALA A 148 8.50 5.77 -3.24
CA ALA A 148 9.21 7.05 -3.36
C ALA A 148 8.30 8.17 -3.87
N LEU A 149 7.50 7.91 -4.92
CA LEU A 149 6.52 8.88 -5.43
C LEU A 149 5.51 9.30 -4.35
N ALA A 150 5.02 8.35 -3.57
CA ALA A 150 4.09 8.66 -2.48
C ALA A 150 4.77 9.48 -1.38
N ILE A 151 6.03 9.19 -1.03
CA ILE A 151 6.76 9.94 -0.01
C ILE A 151 7.11 11.34 -0.50
N GLU A 152 7.48 11.53 -1.78
CA GLU A 152 7.66 12.86 -2.36
C GLU A 152 6.40 13.71 -2.22
N ALA A 153 5.23 13.15 -2.53
CA ALA A 153 3.96 13.83 -2.33
C ALA A 153 3.67 14.14 -0.85
N VAL A 154 4.03 13.24 0.07
CA VAL A 154 3.93 13.52 1.52
C VAL A 154 4.83 14.70 1.90
N CYS A 155 6.04 14.80 1.36
CA CYS A 155 6.92 15.94 1.61
C CYS A 155 6.29 17.25 1.14
N GLU A 156 5.72 17.28 -0.07
CA GLU A 156 5.02 18.46 -0.61
C GLU A 156 3.79 18.84 0.23
N LEU A 157 3.00 17.87 0.67
CA LEU A 157 1.79 18.08 1.46
C LEU A 157 2.05 18.54 2.90
N THR A 158 3.23 18.22 3.45
CA THR A 158 3.55 18.43 4.87
C THR A 158 4.69 19.39 5.13
N GLY A 159 5.52 19.65 4.11
CA GLY A 159 6.77 20.41 4.26
C GLY A 159 7.89 19.63 4.98
N PHE A 160 7.74 18.32 5.18
CA PHE A 160 8.82 17.50 5.73
C PHE A 160 9.85 17.18 4.65
N GLU A 161 11.11 17.08 5.07
CA GLU A 161 12.21 16.61 4.23
C GLU A 161 12.55 15.17 4.61
N ILE A 162 12.24 14.22 3.72
CA ILE A 162 12.55 12.81 3.91
C ILE A 162 13.57 12.38 2.85
N PRO A 163 14.78 11.96 3.22
CA PRO A 163 15.77 11.51 2.24
C PRO A 163 15.34 10.22 1.58
N LEU A 164 15.22 10.22 0.26
CA LEU A 164 14.77 9.07 -0.54
C LEU A 164 15.92 8.23 -1.12
N THR A 165 17.14 8.71 -1.04
CA THR A 165 18.30 8.06 -1.67
C THR A 165 18.47 6.62 -1.18
N GLU A 166 18.47 6.43 0.13
CA GLU A 166 18.61 5.10 0.74
C GLU A 166 17.43 4.18 0.39
N LEU A 167 16.20 4.71 0.35
CA LEU A 167 15.01 3.97 -0.06
C LEU A 167 15.15 3.48 -1.50
N LEU A 168 15.58 4.34 -2.41
CA LEU A 168 15.72 4.01 -3.84
C LEU A 168 16.90 3.06 -4.11
N GLU A 169 17.98 3.15 -3.34
CA GLU A 169 19.10 2.21 -3.43
C GLU A 169 18.69 0.81 -2.98
N ASN A 170 18.11 0.68 -1.80
CA ASN A 170 17.59 -0.58 -1.28
C ASN A 170 16.52 -1.21 -2.20
N ALA A 171 15.71 -0.38 -2.82
CA ALA A 171 14.70 -0.78 -3.77
C ALA A 171 15.26 -1.48 -5.00
N ARG A 172 16.28 -0.90 -5.60
CA ARG A 172 16.94 -1.49 -6.78
C ARG A 172 17.53 -2.86 -6.47
N GLU A 173 18.08 -3.05 -5.28
CA GLU A 173 18.60 -4.33 -4.83
C GLU A 173 17.50 -5.39 -4.68
N ILE A 174 16.35 -5.01 -4.07
CA ILE A 174 15.20 -5.90 -3.91
C ILE A 174 14.58 -6.23 -5.28
N GLU A 175 14.34 -5.25 -6.13
CA GLU A 175 13.79 -5.45 -7.48
C GLU A 175 14.67 -6.41 -8.31
N ASN A 176 15.98 -6.22 -8.28
CA ASN A 176 16.93 -7.09 -8.98
C ASN A 176 16.89 -8.52 -8.44
N SER A 177 16.87 -8.67 -7.11
CA SER A 177 16.82 -9.98 -6.47
C SER A 177 15.52 -10.74 -6.80
N VAL A 178 14.41 -10.05 -6.79
CA VAL A 178 13.10 -10.63 -7.13
C VAL A 178 13.04 -10.98 -8.62
N ARG A 179 13.54 -10.11 -9.51
CA ARG A 179 13.60 -10.38 -10.93
C ARG A 179 14.41 -11.65 -11.23
N GLU A 180 15.59 -11.80 -10.61
CA GLU A 180 16.40 -13.00 -10.76
C GLU A 180 15.69 -14.28 -10.31
N VAL A 181 14.94 -14.23 -9.21
CA VAL A 181 14.17 -15.38 -8.73
C VAL A 181 13.05 -15.74 -9.70
N PHE A 182 12.35 -14.75 -10.26
CA PHE A 182 11.30 -14.96 -11.26
C PHE A 182 11.86 -15.54 -12.56
N GLU A 183 12.96 -15.00 -13.08
CA GLU A 183 13.61 -15.52 -14.29
C GLU A 183 14.07 -16.96 -14.11
N LYS A 184 14.64 -17.29 -12.95
CA LYS A 184 15.07 -18.66 -12.62
C LYS A 184 13.88 -19.62 -12.49
N SER A 185 12.76 -19.19 -11.91
CA SER A 185 11.56 -20.02 -11.74
C SER A 185 10.84 -20.26 -13.08
N THR A 186 10.79 -19.26 -13.96
CA THR A 186 10.18 -19.40 -15.29
C THR A 186 11.00 -20.34 -16.19
N THR A 187 12.32 -20.40 -16.00
CA THR A 187 13.20 -21.30 -16.75
C THR A 187 13.10 -22.76 -16.27
N MET A 188 12.58 -23.02 -15.08
CA MET A 188 12.42 -24.34 -14.48
C MET A 188 11.04 -24.99 -14.72
N LEU A 189 10.07 -24.28 -15.29
CA LEU A 189 8.80 -24.89 -15.68
C LEU A 189 8.99 -25.63 -17.01
N PRO A 190 8.81 -26.98 -17.08
CA PRO A 190 8.81 -27.70 -18.34
C PRO A 190 7.68 -27.16 -19.22
N ALA A 191 7.98 -26.99 -20.51
CA ALA A 191 6.97 -26.62 -21.49
C ALA A 191 5.76 -27.58 -21.39
N PRO A 192 4.51 -27.06 -21.52
CA PRO A 192 3.35 -27.95 -21.55
C PRO A 192 3.55 -28.99 -22.65
N ASN A 193 3.53 -30.26 -22.28
CA ASN A 193 3.52 -31.38 -23.23
C ASN A 193 2.23 -31.27 -24.04
N ASP A 194 2.33 -30.85 -25.27
CA ASP A 194 1.32 -31.11 -26.30
C ASP A 194 1.28 -32.62 -26.60
N SER A 195 0.75 -33.40 -25.68
CA SER A 195 0.30 -34.75 -25.98
C SER A 195 -1.14 -34.64 -26.45
N GLU A 196 -1.30 -34.60 -27.76
CA GLU A 196 -2.55 -34.92 -28.44
C GLU A 196 -3.01 -36.34 -28.02
N ASP A 197 -3.89 -36.43 -27.02
CA ASP A 197 -4.64 -37.64 -26.77
C ASP A 197 -5.73 -37.76 -27.85
N ASN A 198 -5.36 -38.50 -28.89
CA ASN A 198 -6.29 -39.11 -29.82
C ASN A 198 -7.20 -40.08 -29.06
N PHE A 199 -8.31 -39.60 -28.54
CA PHE A 199 -9.41 -40.44 -28.10
C PHE A 199 -10.23 -40.87 -29.33
N THR A 200 -9.87 -42.01 -29.90
CA THR A 200 -10.75 -42.75 -30.83
C THR A 200 -11.85 -43.39 -30.01
N ASP A 201 -13.08 -42.92 -30.23
CA ASP A 201 -14.32 -43.47 -29.71
C ASP A 201 -14.58 -44.87 -30.30
N PRO A 202 -14.73 -45.94 -29.49
CA PRO A 202 -15.21 -47.22 -30.01
C PRO A 202 -16.74 -47.21 -30.00
N SER A 203 -17.32 -47.08 -31.21
CA SER A 203 -18.73 -47.30 -31.53
C SER A 203 -19.24 -48.61 -30.95
N PHE A 204 -20.31 -48.54 -30.16
CA PHE A 204 -21.13 -49.69 -29.82
C PHE A 204 -22.06 -50.04 -30.97
N GLY A 205 -22.00 -51.32 -31.37
CA GLY A 205 -23.05 -52.00 -32.11
C GLY A 205 -24.12 -52.55 -31.16
#